data_ca585df9e023e1ff85d156cc3ab13ee7
#
_entry.id   ca585df9e023e1ff85d156cc3ab13ee7
#
_cell.length_a   1.000
_cell.length_b   1.000
_cell.length_c   1.000
_cell.angle_alpha   90.00
_cell.angle_beta   90.00
_cell.angle_gamma   90.00
#
_symmetry.space_group_name_H-M   'P 1'
#
loop_
_entity.id
_entity.type
_entity.pdbx_description
1 polymer ?
#
loop_
_entity_poly.entity_id
_entity_poly.type
_entity_poly.pdbx_seq_one_letter_code
_entity_poly.pdbx_strand_id
1 'polypeptide(L)'
;MAVEFISGKDHYDKVIERVASVRKSLWIGTADIKDLHVKAGTSSEPFLAVLAKLIKRGVEIRLIHAKEPGPAFREDFDRYPILKTGLERMLCPRVHFKMLIFDFKSAYIGSANLTGAGIGMKSSNRRNFEAGILTDEASLIDAACEQFDSVWRGEHCRNCGRRQYCTDPIK
;
A
#
# COMPACT_ATOMS: atom_id res chain seq x y z
N MET A 1 -6.34 -20.79 -3.94
CA MET A 1 -4.91 -20.48 -4.23
C MET A 1 -4.24 -20.27 -2.88
N ALA A 2 -3.39 -21.18 -2.43
CA ALA A 2 -2.78 -20.99 -1.11
C ALA A 2 -1.67 -19.93 -1.16
N VAL A 3 -0.69 -20.09 -2.07
CA VAL A 3 0.42 -19.15 -2.25
C VAL A 3 0.79 -19.08 -3.73
N GLU A 4 0.92 -17.88 -4.27
CA GLU A 4 1.37 -17.63 -5.64
C GLU A 4 2.59 -16.72 -5.62
N PHE A 5 3.67 -17.08 -6.33
CA PHE A 5 4.84 -16.24 -6.50
C PHE A 5 4.55 -15.10 -7.48
N ILE A 6 4.89 -13.88 -7.08
CA ILE A 6 4.64 -12.66 -7.84
C ILE A 6 5.98 -12.05 -8.27
N SER A 7 6.13 -11.79 -9.55
CA SER A 7 7.31 -11.11 -10.11
C SER A 7 6.96 -10.24 -11.31
N GLY A 8 7.83 -9.30 -11.64
CA GLY A 8 7.70 -8.44 -12.82
C GLY A 8 6.33 -7.78 -12.94
N LYS A 9 5.64 -8.00 -14.06
CA LYS A 9 4.35 -7.38 -14.35
C LYS A 9 3.20 -7.92 -13.48
N ASP A 10 3.33 -9.10 -12.89
CA ASP A 10 2.31 -9.68 -12.02
C ASP A 10 2.02 -8.81 -10.79
N HIS A 11 2.99 -8.00 -10.34
CA HIS A 11 2.74 -7.00 -9.30
C HIS A 11 1.62 -6.03 -9.69
N TYR A 12 1.55 -5.65 -10.96
CA TYR A 12 0.47 -4.83 -11.45
C TYR A 12 -0.80 -5.65 -11.70
N ASP A 13 -0.70 -6.66 -12.56
CA ASP A 13 -1.86 -7.40 -13.10
C ASP A 13 -2.61 -8.20 -12.01
N LYS A 14 -1.92 -8.69 -10.96
CA LYS A 14 -2.52 -9.53 -9.92
C LYS A 14 -2.67 -8.84 -8.57
N VAL A 15 -1.84 -7.83 -8.28
CA VAL A 15 -1.84 -7.16 -6.97
C VAL A 15 -2.52 -5.80 -7.05
N ILE A 16 -2.05 -4.91 -7.93
CA ILE A 16 -2.61 -3.55 -8.01
C ILE A 16 -4.02 -3.54 -8.58
N GLU A 17 -4.29 -4.29 -9.64
CA GLU A 17 -5.65 -4.37 -10.21
C GLU A 17 -6.67 -4.97 -9.21
N ARG A 18 -6.22 -5.85 -8.30
CA ARG A 18 -7.05 -6.39 -7.22
C ARG A 18 -7.59 -5.32 -6.27
N VAL A 19 -6.89 -4.22 -6.06
CA VAL A 19 -7.31 -3.13 -5.16
C VAL A 19 -8.73 -2.65 -5.49
N ALA A 20 -9.07 -2.49 -6.76
CA ALA A 20 -10.39 -2.02 -7.19
C ALA A 20 -11.55 -2.96 -6.77
N SER A 21 -11.27 -4.23 -6.49
CA SER A 21 -12.26 -5.25 -6.11
C SER A 21 -12.52 -5.35 -4.61
N VAL A 22 -11.77 -4.63 -3.77
CA VAL A 22 -11.92 -4.61 -2.31
C VAL A 22 -13.29 -4.10 -1.92
N ARG A 23 -13.89 -4.70 -0.89
CA ARG A 23 -15.27 -4.42 -0.48
C ARG A 23 -15.42 -3.92 0.95
N LYS A 24 -14.49 -4.26 1.85
CA LYS A 24 -14.61 -3.94 3.28
C LYS A 24 -13.40 -3.18 3.80
N SER A 25 -12.21 -3.70 3.57
CA SER A 25 -10.98 -3.20 4.20
C SER A 25 -9.77 -3.39 3.31
N LEU A 26 -8.93 -2.37 3.23
CA LEU A 26 -7.63 -2.39 2.54
C LEU A 26 -6.55 -1.82 3.46
N TRP A 27 -5.59 -2.64 3.83
CA TRP A 27 -4.42 -2.18 4.55
C TRP A 27 -3.21 -2.15 3.62
N ILE A 28 -2.51 -1.03 3.59
CA ILE A 28 -1.40 -0.77 2.69
C ILE A 28 -0.18 -0.40 3.52
N GLY A 29 0.89 -1.20 3.42
CA GLY A 29 2.19 -0.90 3.97
C GLY A 29 3.22 -0.76 2.86
N THR A 30 4.01 0.31 2.85
CA THR A 30 5.07 0.53 1.86
C THR A 30 6.14 1.46 2.41
N ALA A 31 7.40 1.26 2.03
CA ALA A 31 8.45 2.19 2.43
C ALA A 31 8.39 3.49 1.61
N ASP A 32 8.02 3.39 0.34
CA ASP A 32 7.94 4.54 -0.57
C ASP A 32 6.62 4.47 -1.37
N ILE A 33 5.94 5.59 -1.47
CA ILE A 33 4.74 5.75 -2.29
C ILE A 33 4.91 6.98 -3.17
N LYS A 34 4.61 6.85 -4.45
CA LYS A 34 4.68 7.93 -5.43
C LYS A 34 3.37 8.07 -6.17
N ASP A 35 3.32 9.07 -7.05
CA ASP A 35 2.28 9.21 -8.05
C ASP A 35 2.25 7.94 -8.92
N LEU A 36 1.26 7.13 -8.68
CA LEU A 36 1.04 5.87 -9.35
C LEU A 36 -0.25 5.98 -10.15
N HIS A 37 -0.21 5.62 -11.43
CA HIS A 37 -1.40 5.58 -12.29
C HIS A 37 -1.78 4.13 -12.57
N VAL A 38 -3.07 3.88 -12.60
CA VAL A 38 -3.64 2.56 -12.91
C VAL A 38 -4.52 2.65 -14.15
N LYS A 39 -4.69 1.54 -14.85
CA LYS A 39 -5.55 1.48 -16.03
C LYS A 39 -7.01 1.73 -15.65
N ALA A 40 -7.70 2.52 -16.43
CA ALA A 40 -9.12 2.81 -16.33
C ALA A 40 -9.73 2.76 -17.74
N GLY A 41 -10.09 1.56 -18.19
CA GLY A 41 -10.51 1.30 -19.58
C GLY A 41 -9.39 1.59 -20.57
N THR A 42 -9.62 2.54 -21.50
CA THR A 42 -8.63 2.99 -22.50
C THR A 42 -7.69 4.09 -22.00
N SER A 43 -7.92 4.61 -20.79
CA SER A 43 -7.14 5.68 -20.15
C SER A 43 -6.42 5.17 -18.91
N SER A 44 -5.79 6.08 -18.17
CA SER A 44 -5.24 5.82 -16.84
C SER A 44 -5.74 6.85 -15.85
N GLU A 45 -5.81 6.47 -14.58
CA GLU A 45 -6.16 7.36 -13.49
C GLU A 45 -5.15 7.23 -12.34
N PRO A 46 -4.98 8.24 -11.48
CA PRO A 46 -4.16 8.11 -10.30
C PRO A 46 -4.65 6.97 -9.39
N PHE A 47 -3.74 6.23 -8.79
CA PHE A 47 -4.07 5.20 -7.79
C PHE A 47 -4.91 5.78 -6.64
N LEU A 48 -4.65 7.03 -6.25
CA LEU A 48 -5.44 7.75 -5.26
C LEU A 48 -6.91 7.93 -5.67
N ALA A 49 -7.22 8.02 -6.97
CA ALA A 49 -8.60 8.02 -7.45
C ALA A 49 -9.31 6.70 -7.14
N VAL A 50 -8.60 5.59 -7.27
CA VAL A 50 -9.14 4.26 -6.91
C VAL A 50 -9.42 4.21 -5.41
N LEU A 51 -8.49 4.66 -4.55
CA LEU A 51 -8.72 4.73 -3.11
C LEU A 51 -9.91 5.62 -2.76
N ALA A 52 -10.04 6.78 -3.40
CA ALA A 52 -11.17 7.68 -3.19
C ALA A 52 -12.52 7.02 -3.57
N LYS A 53 -12.56 6.24 -4.66
CA LYS A 53 -13.74 5.47 -5.05
C LYS A 53 -14.08 4.37 -4.03
N LEU A 54 -13.08 3.70 -3.49
CA LEU A 54 -13.26 2.68 -2.45
C LEU A 54 -13.84 3.31 -1.18
N ILE A 55 -13.28 4.42 -0.71
CA ILE A 55 -13.78 5.14 0.47
C ILE A 55 -15.25 5.59 0.26
N LYS A 56 -15.61 6.11 -0.92
CA LYS A 56 -17.01 6.45 -1.25
C LYS A 56 -17.98 5.25 -1.16
N ARG A 57 -17.45 4.04 -1.35
CA ARG A 57 -18.22 2.79 -1.21
C ARG A 57 -18.23 2.24 0.23
N GLY A 58 -17.63 2.94 1.18
CA GLY A 58 -17.56 2.54 2.59
C GLY A 58 -16.41 1.58 2.92
N VAL A 59 -15.40 1.47 2.07
CA VAL A 59 -14.20 0.66 2.36
C VAL A 59 -13.30 1.41 3.33
N GLU A 60 -12.91 0.75 4.42
CA GLU A 60 -11.91 1.27 5.37
C GLU A 60 -10.51 1.09 4.81
N ILE A 61 -9.74 2.16 4.73
CA ILE A 61 -8.37 2.10 4.18
C ILE A 61 -7.37 2.63 5.19
N ARG A 62 -6.35 1.82 5.51
CA ARG A 62 -5.18 2.20 6.30
C ARG A 62 -3.93 2.19 5.44
N LEU A 63 -3.13 3.24 5.53
CA LEU A 63 -1.86 3.40 4.83
C LEU A 63 -0.74 3.72 5.81
N ILE A 64 0.28 2.84 5.89
CA ILE A 64 1.54 3.15 6.56
C ILE A 64 2.62 3.33 5.50
N HIS A 65 3.36 4.43 5.58
CA HIS A 65 4.51 4.68 4.71
C HIS A 65 5.68 5.29 5.47
N ALA A 66 6.91 5.13 4.93
CA ALA A 66 8.11 5.55 5.64
C ALA A 66 8.60 6.94 5.28
N LYS A 67 8.26 7.42 4.09
CA LYS A 67 8.72 8.72 3.57
C LYS A 67 7.56 9.61 3.21
N GLU A 68 7.73 10.90 3.42
CA GLU A 68 6.78 11.89 2.92
C GLU A 68 6.75 11.85 1.39
N PRO A 69 5.57 11.72 0.78
CA PRO A 69 5.44 11.67 -0.67
C PRO A 69 5.81 12.98 -1.35
N GLY A 70 6.26 12.88 -2.61
CA GLY A 70 6.62 14.03 -3.42
C GLY A 70 5.44 14.89 -3.87
N PRO A 71 5.72 16.04 -4.55
CA PRO A 71 4.70 17.00 -4.96
C PRO A 71 3.59 16.42 -5.83
N ALA A 72 3.91 15.57 -6.80
CA ALA A 72 2.92 14.97 -7.71
C ALA A 72 1.89 14.11 -6.96
N PHE A 73 2.34 13.33 -5.94
CA PHE A 73 1.42 12.61 -5.07
C PHE A 73 0.51 13.57 -4.28
N ARG A 74 1.04 14.68 -3.78
CA ARG A 74 0.27 15.66 -3.01
C ARG A 74 -0.77 16.34 -3.87
N GLU A 75 -0.43 16.70 -5.12
CA GLU A 75 -1.37 17.27 -6.08
C GLU A 75 -2.53 16.30 -6.35
N ASP A 76 -2.23 15.02 -6.59
CA ASP A 76 -3.25 14.00 -6.76
C ASP A 76 -4.08 13.78 -5.47
N PHE A 77 -3.46 13.81 -4.30
CA PHE A 77 -4.16 13.69 -3.02
C PHE A 77 -5.14 14.84 -2.80
N ASP A 78 -4.75 16.06 -3.13
CA ASP A 78 -5.61 17.26 -2.98
C ASP A 78 -6.78 17.29 -3.95
N ARG A 79 -6.69 16.61 -5.10
CA ARG A 79 -7.82 16.44 -6.04
C ARG A 79 -8.98 15.65 -5.47
N TYR A 80 -8.74 14.83 -4.45
CA TYR A 80 -9.75 13.96 -3.87
C TYR A 80 -9.95 14.26 -2.38
N PRO A 81 -10.76 15.29 -2.04
CA PRO A 81 -10.95 15.74 -0.64
C PRO A 81 -11.39 14.63 0.32
N ILE A 82 -12.10 13.61 -0.17
CA ILE A 82 -12.51 12.46 0.64
C ILE A 82 -11.33 11.68 1.22
N LEU A 83 -10.14 11.75 0.62
CA LEU A 83 -8.93 11.13 1.16
C LEU A 83 -8.49 11.77 2.48
N LYS A 84 -8.75 13.07 2.67
CA LYS A 84 -8.37 13.79 3.91
C LYS A 84 -9.15 13.29 5.13
N THR A 85 -10.37 12.79 4.92
CA THR A 85 -11.26 12.33 6.00
C THR A 85 -11.42 10.82 6.03
N GLY A 86 -11.24 10.13 4.92
CA GLY A 86 -11.53 8.70 4.79
C GLY A 86 -10.29 7.81 4.64
N LEU A 87 -9.10 8.37 4.37
CA LEU A 87 -7.87 7.60 4.35
C LEU A 87 -7.16 7.73 5.71
N GLU A 88 -7.15 6.67 6.50
CA GLU A 88 -6.34 6.60 7.69
C GLU A 88 -4.87 6.44 7.29
N ARG A 89 -4.04 7.42 7.61
CA ARG A 89 -2.63 7.47 7.18
C ARG A 89 -1.68 7.66 8.36
N MET A 90 -0.61 6.87 8.38
CA MET A 90 0.48 6.98 9.35
C MET A 90 1.83 7.03 8.63
N LEU A 91 2.72 7.89 9.08
CA LEU A 91 4.12 7.93 8.67
C LEU A 91 5.00 7.28 9.76
N CYS A 92 5.74 6.23 9.38
CA CYS A 92 6.70 5.58 10.28
C CYS A 92 8.04 5.36 9.55
N PRO A 93 9.12 6.08 9.93
CA PRO A 93 10.43 5.99 9.24
C PRO A 93 11.10 4.62 9.31
N ARG A 94 10.60 3.71 10.15
CA ARG A 94 11.11 2.34 10.27
C ARG A 94 10.40 1.34 9.37
N VAL A 95 9.28 1.71 8.76
CA VAL A 95 8.55 0.80 7.88
C VAL A 95 9.36 0.52 6.62
N HIS A 96 9.64 -0.76 6.40
CA HIS A 96 10.29 -1.24 5.19
C HIS A 96 9.58 -2.44 4.56
N PHE A 97 8.56 -2.97 5.20
CA PHE A 97 7.71 -3.99 4.59
C PHE A 97 6.90 -3.39 3.42
N LYS A 98 6.57 -4.21 2.44
CA LYS A 98 5.64 -3.89 1.37
C LYS A 98 4.57 -4.96 1.37
N MET A 99 3.38 -4.58 1.79
CA MET A 99 2.25 -5.49 1.89
C MET A 99 0.93 -4.78 1.58
N LEU A 100 0.02 -5.52 0.98
CA LEU A 100 -1.37 -5.14 0.82
C LEU A 100 -2.25 -6.25 1.34
N ILE A 101 -3.17 -5.92 2.24
CA ILE A 101 -4.12 -6.87 2.82
C ILE A 101 -5.51 -6.51 2.34
N PHE A 102 -6.16 -7.44 1.64
CA PHE A 102 -7.43 -7.23 0.96
C PHE A 102 -8.56 -7.95 1.71
N ASP A 103 -9.46 -7.21 2.32
CA ASP A 103 -10.66 -7.72 3.02
C ASP A 103 -10.35 -8.78 4.10
N PHE A 104 -9.10 -8.86 4.59
CA PHE A 104 -8.59 -9.94 5.46
C PHE A 104 -8.75 -11.35 4.86
N LYS A 105 -8.85 -11.45 3.54
CA LYS A 105 -9.06 -12.70 2.79
C LYS A 105 -7.90 -13.06 1.88
N SER A 106 -7.07 -12.10 1.53
CA SER A 106 -5.83 -12.32 0.80
C SER A 106 -4.83 -11.24 1.14
N ALA A 107 -3.54 -11.55 0.96
CA ALA A 107 -2.46 -10.60 1.19
C ALA A 107 -1.38 -10.72 0.12
N TYR A 108 -0.84 -9.58 -0.30
CA TYR A 108 0.44 -9.48 -0.98
C TYR A 108 1.51 -9.13 0.04
N ILE A 109 2.64 -9.83 0.00
CA ILE A 109 3.83 -9.56 0.82
C ILE A 109 5.04 -9.67 -0.10
N GLY A 110 5.86 -8.62 -0.15
CA GLY A 110 6.99 -8.62 -1.08
C GLY A 110 7.94 -7.44 -0.94
N SER A 111 8.70 -7.22 -2.01
CA SER A 111 9.72 -6.17 -2.08
C SER A 111 9.26 -4.90 -2.80
N ALA A 112 8.16 -4.95 -3.58
CA ALA A 112 7.72 -3.87 -4.45
C ALA A 112 7.09 -2.70 -3.68
N ASN A 113 7.72 -1.54 -3.71
CA ASN A 113 7.11 -0.29 -3.27
C ASN A 113 5.97 0.13 -4.22
N LEU A 114 5.05 0.94 -3.71
CA LEU A 114 3.97 1.54 -4.50
C LEU A 114 4.51 2.67 -5.40
N THR A 115 5.29 2.30 -6.37
CA THR A 115 5.89 3.17 -7.38
C THR A 115 5.77 2.53 -8.75
N GLY A 116 5.72 3.32 -9.82
CA GLY A 116 5.60 2.76 -11.18
C GLY A 116 6.72 1.79 -11.57
N ALA A 117 7.93 1.94 -11.00
CA ALA A 117 9.04 1.00 -11.20
C ALA A 117 8.88 -0.29 -10.38
N GLY A 118 8.42 -0.17 -9.13
CA GLY A 118 8.25 -1.31 -8.21
C GLY A 118 7.12 -2.23 -8.65
N ILE A 119 5.97 -1.68 -9.01
CA ILE A 119 4.78 -2.45 -9.38
C ILE A 119 4.74 -2.93 -10.86
N GLY A 120 5.84 -2.83 -11.58
CA GLY A 120 5.94 -3.37 -12.94
C GLY A 120 5.24 -2.58 -14.05
N MET A 121 4.79 -1.34 -13.82
CA MET A 121 4.15 -0.50 -14.86
C MET A 121 5.14 0.08 -15.88
N LYS A 122 6.39 0.27 -15.51
CA LYS A 122 7.42 0.73 -16.45
C LYS A 122 7.78 -0.36 -17.45
N SER A 123 8.34 0.04 -18.60
CA SER A 123 8.85 -0.87 -19.60
C SER A 123 9.84 -1.89 -18.98
N SER A 124 9.98 -3.05 -19.59
CA SER A 124 10.78 -4.16 -19.07
C SER A 124 12.23 -3.79 -18.72
N ASN A 125 12.81 -2.83 -19.43
CA ASN A 125 14.17 -2.32 -19.20
C ASN A 125 14.27 -1.18 -18.16
N ARG A 126 13.16 -0.75 -17.57
CA ARG A 126 13.11 0.33 -16.57
C ARG A 126 12.44 -0.06 -15.26
N ARG A 127 11.83 -1.24 -15.19
CA ARG A 127 11.22 -1.73 -13.96
C ARG A 127 12.26 -2.38 -13.07
N ASN A 128 12.02 -2.33 -11.77
CA ASN A 128 12.84 -3.06 -10.81
C ASN A 128 12.62 -4.58 -10.94
N PHE A 129 13.62 -5.36 -10.55
CA PHE A 129 13.42 -6.78 -10.25
C PHE A 129 12.88 -6.89 -8.83
N GLU A 130 11.57 -7.16 -8.73
CA GLU A 130 10.86 -7.30 -7.47
C GLU A 130 10.31 -8.71 -7.36
N ALA A 131 10.17 -9.19 -6.13
CA ALA A 131 9.59 -10.50 -5.83
C ALA A 131 8.62 -10.39 -4.66
N GLY A 132 7.63 -11.26 -4.64
CA GLY A 132 6.68 -11.34 -3.54
C GLY A 132 5.80 -12.57 -3.66
N ILE A 133 4.87 -12.67 -2.74
CA ILE A 133 3.81 -13.67 -2.76
C ILE A 133 2.44 -13.00 -2.67
N LEU A 134 1.48 -13.59 -3.35
CA LEU A 134 0.06 -13.34 -3.15
C LEU A 134 -0.54 -14.60 -2.53
N THR A 135 -1.26 -14.47 -1.43
CA THR A 135 -1.74 -15.61 -0.67
C THR A 135 -3.18 -15.41 -0.17
N ASP A 136 -3.92 -16.52 -0.05
CA ASP A 136 -5.16 -16.63 0.72
C ASP A 136 -5.00 -17.61 1.92
N GLU A 137 -3.77 -17.97 2.27
CA GLU A 137 -3.44 -18.77 3.43
C GLU A 137 -3.68 -17.98 4.72
N ALA A 138 -4.60 -18.42 5.55
CA ALA A 138 -5.05 -17.70 6.75
C ALA A 138 -3.90 -17.36 7.70
N SER A 139 -2.99 -18.29 7.93
CA SER A 139 -1.84 -18.09 8.83
C SER A 139 -0.89 -16.98 8.36
N LEU A 140 -0.70 -16.84 7.04
CA LEU A 140 0.13 -15.77 6.47
C LEU A 140 -0.59 -14.42 6.50
N ILE A 141 -1.91 -14.42 6.29
CA ILE A 141 -2.73 -13.20 6.41
C ILE A 141 -2.73 -12.70 7.85
N ASP A 142 -2.94 -13.59 8.83
CA ASP A 142 -2.93 -13.25 10.25
C ASP A 142 -1.57 -12.67 10.66
N ALA A 143 -0.46 -13.30 10.25
CA ALA A 143 0.88 -12.79 10.53
C ALA A 143 1.14 -11.42 9.89
N ALA A 144 0.66 -11.18 8.66
CA ALA A 144 0.77 -9.88 8.00
C ALA A 144 -0.06 -8.80 8.71
N CYS A 145 -1.28 -9.16 9.15
CA CYS A 145 -2.14 -8.28 9.95
C CYS A 145 -1.50 -7.92 11.29
N GLU A 146 -0.95 -8.89 12.00
CA GLU A 146 -0.27 -8.69 13.28
C GLU A 146 0.94 -7.76 13.12
N GLN A 147 1.79 -8.00 12.11
CA GLN A 147 2.95 -7.15 11.82
C GLN A 147 2.52 -5.71 11.48
N PHE A 148 1.49 -5.53 10.66
CA PHE A 148 0.97 -4.22 10.31
C PHE A 148 0.39 -3.51 11.53
N ASP A 149 -0.47 -4.18 12.29
CA ASP A 149 -1.22 -3.60 13.40
C ASP A 149 -0.30 -3.26 14.59
N SER A 150 0.75 -4.04 14.83
CA SER A 150 1.75 -3.71 15.85
C SER A 150 2.44 -2.36 15.61
N VAL A 151 2.71 -2.05 14.34
CA VAL A 151 3.23 -0.73 13.94
C VAL A 151 2.15 0.33 14.03
N TRP A 152 0.94 0.03 13.52
CA TRP A 152 -0.20 0.94 13.53
C TRP A 152 -0.58 1.40 14.94
N ARG A 153 -0.59 0.50 15.89
CA ARG A 153 -0.89 0.80 17.32
C ARG A 153 0.28 1.44 18.08
N GLY A 154 1.44 1.58 17.44
CA GLY A 154 2.60 2.22 18.04
C GLY A 154 3.28 1.40 19.14
N GLU A 155 3.17 0.07 19.14
CA GLU A 155 3.77 -0.81 20.15
C GLU A 155 5.28 -0.60 20.33
N HIS A 156 5.95 -0.19 19.24
CA HIS A 156 7.39 0.05 19.20
C HIS A 156 7.79 1.52 19.40
N CYS A 157 6.83 2.43 19.61
CA CYS A 157 7.11 3.88 19.63
C CYS A 157 7.82 4.33 20.90
N ARG A 158 7.51 3.76 22.07
CA ARG A 158 8.05 4.18 23.37
C ARG A 158 9.58 4.19 23.40
N ASN A 159 10.22 3.15 22.87
CA ASN A 159 11.68 2.96 22.86
C ASN A 159 12.26 3.08 21.44
N CYS A 160 11.62 3.83 20.55
CA CYS A 160 12.02 3.92 19.16
C CYS A 160 13.29 4.77 18.99
N GLY A 161 14.36 4.16 18.48
CA GLY A 161 15.63 4.84 18.16
C GLY A 161 15.57 5.80 16.97
N ARG A 162 14.44 5.86 16.25
CA ARG A 162 14.20 6.78 15.13
C ARG A 162 13.19 7.88 15.44
N ARG A 163 12.84 8.05 16.71
CA ARG A 163 11.80 9.00 17.15
C ARG A 163 12.07 10.43 16.68
N GLN A 164 13.32 10.86 16.67
CA GLN A 164 13.74 12.19 16.22
C GLN A 164 13.42 12.48 14.74
N TYR A 165 13.25 11.43 13.92
CA TYR A 165 12.90 11.55 12.50
C TYR A 165 11.41 11.25 12.23
N CYS A 166 10.65 10.98 13.28
CA CYS A 166 9.24 10.60 13.17
C CYS A 166 8.37 11.85 13.31
N THR A 167 7.55 12.13 12.32
CA THR A 167 6.59 13.25 12.34
C THR A 167 5.29 12.90 13.05
N ASP A 168 5.06 11.61 13.32
CA ASP A 168 3.82 11.07 13.85
C ASP A 168 4.06 10.05 15.01
N PRO A 169 4.79 10.45 16.09
CA PRO A 169 5.11 9.52 17.16
C PRO A 169 3.91 9.31 18.07
N ILE A 170 3.46 8.06 18.19
CA ILE A 170 2.45 7.68 19.18
C ILE A 170 3.07 7.76 20.58
N LYS A 171 2.35 8.38 21.54
CA LYS A 171 2.80 8.58 22.91
C LYS A 171 2.45 7.39 23.80
#